data_0d8525aec6a5487eb62f0317888d75cc
#
_entry.id   0d8525aec6a5487eb62f0317888d75cc
#
_cell.length_a   1.000
_cell.length_b   1.000
_cell.length_c   1.000
_cell.angle_alpha   90.00
_cell.angle_beta   90.00
_cell.angle_gamma   90.00
#
_symmetry.space_group_name_H-M   'P 1'
#
loop_
_entity.id
_entity.type
_entity.pdbx_description
1 polymer ?
#
loop_
_entity_poly.entity_id
_entity_poly.type
_entity_poly.pdbx_seq_one_letter_code
_entity_poly.pdbx_strand_id
1 'polypeptide(L)'
;MASPSHGKIGRNDPCVCGSGKKYKHCCLSAQSASDDSPWKRQREASDRLTDEMQRFARREFREDFLDAWEDFNQTPFPVPYAKHIDEGQIFLPWFLFEWDPEQPIRRRSDQPRVGLVARSFLRKAESRLSELEQMILDQATTQPVSFYEVVLSDPGERLVLRDILIGGDTEVVERSASQSLQAGDICYGQIWRLPEVCTLGRLAPIRIPPGRKLEVIGLRAKLRKKIAKQSRELAARDLIRYTEEIRRIYLDIRDALLLPPRLCNTDGDPLVFHTLTFRIGSAQAAFDALAPLAWGVSKEELLESAEVDDDGTLRSAEIEWRKKGNKKFKTWDNTILGRLKISGRDLVAEVNSQARAETLRREIEQRLGILAVHQKTVRQTPEEMLKNRERQDAGSRTESGWQPGNFTLDPEARRQVEAHVQKQIESWIHQKIPALGGRTPVEAMDDPDGREMVEALLLDWERQVQKPAGPEIIQPDISALRQLLKLGLPSHDKTHLLPAVKPES
;
A
#
# COMPACT_ATOMS: atom_id res chain seq x y z
N MET A 1 -31.62 -15.45 -27.37
CA MET A 1 -32.31 -14.27 -27.88
C MET A 1 -31.26 -13.41 -28.56
N ALA A 2 -31.40 -13.19 -29.86
CA ALA A 2 -30.43 -12.48 -30.68
C ALA A 2 -30.49 -10.97 -30.39
N SER A 3 -29.35 -10.35 -30.19
CA SER A 3 -29.21 -8.89 -30.06
C SER A 3 -29.62 -8.21 -31.36
N PRO A 4 -30.42 -7.14 -31.35
CA PRO A 4 -30.81 -6.45 -32.56
C PRO A 4 -29.60 -5.75 -33.17
N SER A 5 -29.29 -6.04 -34.43
CA SER A 5 -28.31 -5.31 -35.22
C SER A 5 -28.76 -3.86 -35.40
N HIS A 6 -28.08 -2.92 -34.80
CA HIS A 6 -28.31 -1.49 -35.00
C HIS A 6 -27.87 -1.13 -36.42
N GLY A 7 -28.84 -0.96 -37.30
CA GLY A 7 -28.61 -0.42 -38.65
C GLY A 7 -27.96 0.97 -38.55
N LYS A 8 -27.09 1.31 -39.52
CA LYS A 8 -26.44 2.64 -39.59
C LYS A 8 -27.51 3.74 -39.71
N ILE A 9 -27.66 4.55 -38.69
CA ILE A 9 -28.58 5.69 -38.63
C ILE A 9 -28.11 6.77 -39.60
N GLY A 10 -28.98 7.20 -40.50
CA GLY A 10 -28.69 8.27 -41.41
C GLY A 10 -28.69 9.64 -40.71
N ARG A 11 -27.85 10.58 -41.17
CA ARG A 11 -27.73 11.94 -40.59
C ARG A 11 -29.07 12.69 -40.44
N ASN A 12 -30.04 12.41 -41.34
CA ASN A 12 -31.34 13.08 -41.35
C ASN A 12 -32.47 12.30 -40.67
N ASP A 13 -32.19 11.07 -40.19
CA ASP A 13 -33.17 10.25 -39.49
C ASP A 13 -33.53 10.82 -38.12
N PRO A 14 -34.70 10.49 -37.56
CA PRO A 14 -35.05 10.83 -36.18
C PRO A 14 -34.00 10.27 -35.20
N CYS A 15 -33.60 11.09 -34.21
CA CYS A 15 -32.60 10.67 -33.26
C CYS A 15 -33.10 9.55 -32.35
N VAL A 16 -32.29 8.52 -32.19
CA VAL A 16 -32.60 7.34 -31.35
C VAL A 16 -32.75 7.65 -29.87
N CYS A 17 -32.27 8.81 -29.40
CA CYS A 17 -32.44 9.23 -28.01
C CYS A 17 -33.85 9.72 -27.68
N GLY A 18 -34.78 9.69 -28.64
CA GLY A 18 -36.18 10.10 -28.43
C GLY A 18 -36.41 11.62 -28.34
N SER A 19 -35.40 12.45 -28.65
CA SER A 19 -35.51 13.93 -28.58
C SER A 19 -36.40 14.58 -29.62
N GLY A 20 -36.93 13.82 -30.60
CA GLY A 20 -37.69 14.33 -31.74
C GLY A 20 -36.89 15.14 -32.77
N LYS A 21 -35.60 15.38 -32.53
CA LYS A 21 -34.70 16.09 -33.46
C LYS A 21 -34.07 15.12 -34.46
N LYS A 22 -33.64 15.65 -35.62
CA LYS A 22 -32.85 14.84 -36.58
C LYS A 22 -31.52 14.44 -35.96
N TYR A 23 -30.98 13.26 -36.21
CA TYR A 23 -29.75 12.71 -35.65
C TYR A 23 -28.59 13.70 -35.77
N LYS A 24 -28.44 14.39 -36.93
CA LYS A 24 -27.39 15.43 -37.14
C LYS A 24 -27.50 16.65 -36.20
N HIS A 25 -28.70 16.96 -35.69
CA HIS A 25 -28.97 18.10 -34.80
C HIS A 25 -29.20 17.67 -33.36
N CYS A 26 -28.84 16.44 -33.01
CA CYS A 26 -28.96 15.88 -31.67
C CYS A 26 -27.71 15.05 -31.35
N CYS A 27 -27.79 13.75 -31.29
CA CYS A 27 -26.69 12.90 -30.85
C CYS A 27 -25.45 12.98 -31.75
N LEU A 28 -25.61 13.21 -33.07
CA LEU A 28 -24.45 13.38 -33.96
C LEU A 28 -23.75 14.73 -33.70
N SER A 29 -24.48 15.81 -33.44
CA SER A 29 -23.86 17.09 -33.08
C SER A 29 -23.28 17.07 -31.68
N ALA A 30 -23.91 16.36 -30.73
CA ALA A 30 -23.36 16.12 -29.40
C ALA A 30 -22.10 15.25 -29.46
N GLN A 31 -22.09 14.23 -30.31
CA GLN A 31 -20.92 13.40 -30.57
C GLN A 31 -19.78 14.19 -31.23
N SER A 32 -20.07 15.03 -32.25
CA SER A 32 -19.05 15.87 -32.87
C SER A 32 -18.54 16.96 -31.94
N ALA A 33 -19.39 17.55 -31.09
CA ALA A 33 -18.97 18.49 -30.05
C ALA A 33 -18.13 17.80 -28.95
N SER A 34 -18.42 16.53 -28.62
CA SER A 34 -17.56 15.74 -27.71
C SER A 34 -16.24 15.35 -28.38
N ASP A 35 -16.22 15.22 -29.71
CA ASP A 35 -15.02 14.91 -30.48
C ASP A 35 -14.05 16.10 -30.61
N ASP A 36 -14.49 17.34 -30.39
CA ASP A 36 -13.67 18.56 -30.40
C ASP A 36 -13.59 19.24 -29.02
N SER A 37 -13.69 18.45 -27.95
CA SER A 37 -13.61 18.97 -26.60
C SER A 37 -12.17 19.46 -26.27
N PRO A 38 -12.01 20.53 -25.47
CA PRO A 38 -10.70 21.00 -25.04
C PRO A 38 -9.85 19.90 -24.42
N TRP A 39 -10.46 19.02 -23.64
CA TRP A 39 -9.80 17.86 -23.05
C TRP A 39 -9.23 16.90 -24.11
N LYS A 40 -9.98 16.62 -25.18
CA LYS A 40 -9.51 15.74 -26.25
C LYS A 40 -8.36 16.35 -27.04
N ARG A 41 -8.47 17.65 -27.41
CA ARG A 41 -7.38 18.36 -28.07
C ARG A 41 -6.10 18.36 -27.23
N GLN A 42 -6.22 18.64 -25.93
CA GLN A 42 -5.12 18.60 -24.99
C GLN A 42 -4.50 17.20 -24.89
N ARG A 43 -5.35 16.16 -24.79
CA ARG A 43 -4.90 14.77 -24.71
C ARG A 43 -4.11 14.36 -25.94
N GLU A 44 -4.65 14.63 -27.13
CA GLU A 44 -3.98 14.34 -28.41
C GLU A 44 -2.65 15.08 -28.56
N ALA A 45 -2.59 16.35 -28.15
CA ALA A 45 -1.35 17.13 -28.17
C ALA A 45 -0.32 16.57 -27.18
N SER A 46 -0.76 16.19 -25.98
CA SER A 46 0.10 15.56 -24.96
C SER A 46 0.65 14.22 -25.43
N ASP A 47 -0.19 13.38 -26.03
CA ASP A 47 0.22 12.06 -26.53
C ASP A 47 1.25 12.23 -27.68
N ARG A 48 1.02 13.14 -28.63
CA ARG A 48 1.98 13.45 -29.71
C ARG A 48 3.32 13.93 -29.16
N LEU A 49 3.29 14.92 -28.27
CA LEU A 49 4.50 15.47 -27.65
C LEU A 49 5.28 14.39 -26.92
N THR A 50 4.59 13.57 -26.11
CA THR A 50 5.20 12.48 -25.37
C THR A 50 5.82 11.43 -26.29
N ASP A 51 5.14 11.04 -27.35
CA ASP A 51 5.66 10.12 -28.37
C ASP A 51 6.90 10.64 -29.09
N GLU A 52 6.92 11.93 -29.43
CA GLU A 52 8.09 12.57 -30.06
C GLU A 52 9.27 12.63 -29.09
N MET A 53 9.03 13.02 -27.86
CA MET A 53 10.06 13.05 -26.82
C MET A 53 10.59 11.67 -26.48
N GLN A 54 9.75 10.65 -26.44
CA GLN A 54 10.19 9.26 -26.24
C GLN A 54 11.06 8.75 -27.38
N ARG A 55 10.68 9.03 -28.65
CA ARG A 55 11.50 8.68 -29.81
C ARG A 55 12.84 9.37 -29.78
N PHE A 56 12.85 10.64 -29.39
CA PHE A 56 14.06 11.42 -29.19
C PHE A 56 14.93 10.83 -28.08
N ALA A 57 14.36 10.57 -26.91
CA ALA A 57 15.06 10.02 -25.77
C ALA A 57 15.68 8.62 -26.07
N ARG A 58 14.94 7.74 -26.74
CA ARG A 58 15.45 6.41 -27.14
C ARG A 58 16.67 6.50 -28.06
N ARG A 59 16.78 7.56 -28.87
CA ARG A 59 17.91 7.76 -29.80
C ARG A 59 19.11 8.40 -29.11
N GLU A 60 18.88 9.43 -28.28
CA GLU A 60 19.94 10.29 -27.73
C GLU A 60 20.35 9.89 -26.29
N PHE A 61 19.46 9.24 -25.52
CA PHE A 61 19.59 8.97 -24.08
C PHE A 61 19.33 7.49 -23.73
N ARG A 62 19.62 6.58 -24.65
CA ARG A 62 19.37 5.15 -24.45
C ARG A 62 20.18 4.57 -23.29
N GLU A 63 21.43 4.97 -23.18
CA GLU A 63 22.36 4.49 -22.16
C GLU A 63 22.01 5.06 -20.77
N ASP A 64 21.51 6.27 -20.73
CA ASP A 64 21.12 6.96 -19.49
C ASP A 64 19.83 6.43 -18.86
N PHE A 65 19.05 5.65 -19.59
CA PHE A 65 17.71 5.22 -19.14
C PHE A 65 17.75 4.35 -17.88
N LEU A 66 18.75 3.49 -17.73
CA LEU A 66 18.91 2.64 -16.55
C LEU A 66 19.36 3.46 -15.35
N ASP A 67 20.28 4.38 -15.53
CA ASP A 67 20.73 5.27 -14.47
C ASP A 67 19.58 6.15 -13.98
N ALA A 68 18.78 6.68 -14.91
CA ALA A 68 17.58 7.43 -14.56
C ALA A 68 16.55 6.56 -13.79
N TRP A 69 16.42 5.28 -14.14
CA TRP A 69 15.55 4.36 -13.42
C TRP A 69 16.01 4.10 -11.97
N GLU A 70 17.32 3.92 -11.77
CA GLU A 70 17.90 3.78 -10.44
C GLU A 70 17.74 5.06 -9.61
N ASP A 71 17.98 6.22 -10.22
CA ASP A 71 17.78 7.54 -9.60
C ASP A 71 16.32 7.75 -9.19
N PHE A 72 15.36 7.37 -10.05
CA PHE A 72 13.94 7.49 -9.74
C PHE A 72 13.57 6.64 -8.53
N ASN A 73 13.96 5.39 -8.53
CA ASN A 73 13.61 4.42 -7.49
C ASN A 73 14.46 4.55 -6.24
N GLN A 74 15.59 5.27 -6.30
CA GLN A 74 16.54 5.43 -5.20
C GLN A 74 17.06 4.08 -4.65
N THR A 75 17.04 3.05 -5.46
CA THR A 75 17.52 1.69 -5.15
C THR A 75 18.18 1.09 -6.39
N PRO A 76 19.26 0.29 -6.24
CA PRO A 76 19.81 -0.48 -7.34
C PRO A 76 18.78 -1.47 -7.90
N PHE A 77 18.79 -1.64 -9.20
CA PHE A 77 17.94 -2.59 -9.95
C PHE A 77 18.14 -4.05 -9.47
N PRO A 78 17.10 -4.92 -9.49
CA PRO A 78 15.74 -4.78 -10.01
C PRO A 78 14.68 -4.55 -8.93
N VAL A 79 13.62 -3.81 -9.27
CA VAL A 79 12.46 -3.63 -8.40
C VAL A 79 11.55 -4.86 -8.52
N PRO A 80 11.32 -5.67 -7.45
CA PRO A 80 10.69 -6.99 -7.55
C PRO A 80 9.24 -6.98 -8.05
N TYR A 81 8.52 -5.86 -7.89
CA TYR A 81 7.09 -5.73 -8.23
C TYR A 81 6.83 -5.13 -9.62
N ALA A 82 7.86 -4.73 -10.37
CA ALA A 82 7.72 -4.16 -11.71
C ALA A 82 6.94 -5.03 -12.71
N LYS A 83 6.73 -6.30 -12.40
CA LYS A 83 5.93 -7.22 -13.23
C LYS A 83 4.41 -6.98 -13.15
N HIS A 84 3.92 -6.27 -12.14
CA HIS A 84 2.49 -6.16 -11.85
C HIS A 84 1.95 -4.73 -11.96
N ILE A 85 2.82 -3.73 -12.06
CA ILE A 85 2.47 -2.32 -12.07
C ILE A 85 3.24 -1.61 -13.17
N ASP A 86 2.52 -0.87 -14.00
CA ASP A 86 3.11 -0.03 -15.03
C ASP A 86 3.62 1.29 -14.41
N GLU A 87 4.76 1.21 -13.73
CA GLU A 87 5.46 2.40 -13.21
C GLU A 87 5.94 3.35 -14.31
N GLY A 88 5.91 2.92 -15.56
CA GLY A 88 6.20 3.78 -16.69
C GLY A 88 5.33 5.03 -16.74
N GLN A 89 4.09 4.95 -16.23
CA GLN A 89 3.16 6.09 -16.16
C GLN A 89 3.66 7.26 -15.31
N ILE A 90 4.49 7.02 -14.30
CA ILE A 90 5.06 8.06 -13.45
C ILE A 90 6.55 8.27 -13.69
N PHE A 91 7.30 7.20 -13.97
CA PHE A 91 8.73 7.26 -14.24
C PHE A 91 9.03 7.96 -15.57
N LEU A 92 8.33 7.59 -16.66
CA LEU A 92 8.65 8.11 -17.99
C LEU A 92 8.46 9.64 -18.09
N PRO A 93 7.35 10.24 -17.61
CA PRO A 93 7.26 11.70 -17.54
C PRO A 93 8.37 12.32 -16.69
N TRP A 94 8.75 11.71 -15.57
CA TRP A 94 9.85 12.21 -14.76
C TRP A 94 11.17 12.18 -15.52
N PHE A 95 11.50 11.08 -16.21
CA PHE A 95 12.70 10.95 -17.04
C PHE A 95 12.72 11.99 -18.17
N LEU A 96 11.59 12.18 -18.86
CA LEU A 96 11.49 13.09 -19.98
C LEU A 96 11.58 14.58 -19.56
N PHE A 97 10.97 14.95 -18.44
CA PHE A 97 10.77 16.36 -18.09
C PHE A 97 11.65 16.87 -16.96
N GLU A 98 12.08 16.01 -16.02
CA GLU A 98 12.74 16.44 -14.78
C GLU A 98 14.14 15.87 -14.58
N TRP A 99 14.43 14.66 -15.10
CA TRP A 99 15.70 14.00 -14.83
C TRP A 99 16.90 14.77 -15.39
N ASP A 100 17.92 14.95 -14.54
CA ASP A 100 19.15 15.65 -14.89
C ASP A 100 20.34 15.12 -14.03
N PRO A 101 21.20 14.26 -14.59
CA PRO A 101 22.32 13.66 -13.87
C PRO A 101 23.43 14.69 -13.54
N GLU A 102 23.53 15.79 -14.30
CA GLU A 102 24.54 16.83 -14.10
C GLU A 102 24.20 17.79 -12.96
N GLN A 103 22.94 17.81 -12.53
CA GLN A 103 22.48 18.64 -11.42
C GLN A 103 22.27 17.76 -10.17
N PRO A 104 23.29 17.66 -9.30
CA PRO A 104 23.13 16.85 -8.11
C PRO A 104 21.96 17.35 -7.28
N ILE A 105 21.21 16.41 -6.70
CA ILE A 105 20.00 16.52 -5.86
C ILE A 105 20.06 17.65 -4.81
N ARG A 106 21.26 18.18 -4.52
CA ARG A 106 21.53 19.13 -3.45
C ARG A 106 21.38 20.62 -3.80
N ARG A 107 21.17 21.01 -5.06
CA ARG A 107 20.89 22.41 -5.38
C ARG A 107 19.42 22.70 -5.12
N ARG A 108 19.14 23.22 -3.95
CA ARG A 108 17.85 23.75 -3.50
C ARG A 108 17.52 25.05 -4.26
N SER A 109 17.10 24.92 -5.50
CA SER A 109 16.62 26.06 -6.30
C SER A 109 15.09 26.13 -6.21
N ASP A 110 14.55 27.32 -6.08
CA ASP A 110 13.11 27.57 -6.14
C ASP A 110 12.62 27.67 -7.60
N GLN A 111 13.52 27.53 -8.57
CA GLN A 111 13.17 27.54 -10.00
C GLN A 111 12.85 26.14 -10.49
N PRO A 112 11.84 25.99 -11.38
CA PRO A 112 11.53 24.73 -12.02
C PRO A 112 12.76 24.14 -12.71
N ARG A 113 12.94 22.84 -12.59
CA ARG A 113 14.03 22.12 -13.26
C ARG A 113 13.51 21.55 -14.57
N VAL A 114 13.99 22.08 -15.66
CA VAL A 114 13.81 21.45 -16.96
C VAL A 114 14.87 20.36 -17.09
N GLY A 115 14.45 19.09 -17.14
CA GLY A 115 15.34 17.95 -17.23
C GLY A 115 16.22 17.93 -18.47
N LEU A 116 17.27 17.14 -18.46
CA LEU A 116 18.27 17.06 -19.54
C LEU A 116 17.61 16.67 -20.88
N VAL A 117 16.69 15.72 -20.87
CA VAL A 117 15.97 15.27 -22.07
C VAL A 117 15.12 16.41 -22.65
N ALA A 118 14.31 17.09 -21.83
CA ALA A 118 13.46 18.18 -22.25
C ALA A 118 14.28 19.37 -22.80
N ARG A 119 15.36 19.77 -22.11
CA ARG A 119 16.27 20.83 -22.58
C ARG A 119 16.90 20.50 -23.93
N SER A 120 17.32 19.26 -24.11
CA SER A 120 17.95 18.82 -25.35
C SER A 120 16.96 18.69 -26.49
N PHE A 121 15.73 18.27 -26.18
CA PHE A 121 14.62 18.22 -27.14
C PHE A 121 14.24 19.63 -27.61
N LEU A 122 14.04 20.57 -26.70
CA LEU A 122 13.69 21.96 -26.99
C LEU A 122 14.71 22.61 -27.95
N ARG A 123 16.00 22.47 -27.72
CA ARG A 123 17.04 23.00 -28.61
C ARG A 123 16.92 22.50 -30.05
N LYS A 124 16.31 21.32 -30.29
CA LYS A 124 16.18 20.74 -31.64
C LYS A 124 14.77 20.91 -32.25
N ALA A 125 13.74 21.09 -31.44
CA ALA A 125 12.33 20.98 -31.84
C ALA A 125 11.47 22.23 -31.56
N GLU A 126 11.96 23.24 -30.82
CA GLU A 126 11.17 24.37 -30.34
C GLU A 126 10.34 25.05 -31.42
N SER A 127 10.92 25.26 -32.62
CA SER A 127 10.22 25.91 -33.75
C SER A 127 9.15 25.04 -34.43
N ARG A 128 8.98 23.78 -34.02
CA ARG A 128 8.04 22.82 -34.60
C ARG A 128 6.85 22.49 -33.69
N LEU A 129 6.92 22.88 -32.43
CA LEU A 129 5.86 22.63 -31.47
C LEU A 129 4.70 23.60 -31.68
N SER A 130 3.48 23.09 -31.66
CA SER A 130 2.29 23.94 -31.60
C SER A 130 2.24 24.71 -30.28
N GLU A 131 1.48 25.80 -30.24
CA GLU A 131 1.29 26.60 -29.02
C GLU A 131 0.79 25.75 -27.85
N LEU A 132 -0.14 24.82 -28.10
CA LEU A 132 -0.66 23.91 -27.09
C LEU A 132 0.42 22.93 -26.57
N GLU A 133 1.26 22.41 -27.44
CA GLU A 133 2.37 21.51 -27.02
C GLU A 133 3.43 22.29 -26.22
N GLN A 134 3.68 23.54 -26.54
CA GLN A 134 4.55 24.43 -25.75
C GLN A 134 3.96 24.68 -24.36
N MET A 135 2.66 24.97 -24.25
CA MET A 135 1.97 25.10 -22.94
C MET A 135 2.03 23.82 -22.13
N ILE A 136 1.81 22.66 -22.76
CA ILE A 136 1.89 21.36 -22.10
C ILE A 136 3.30 21.13 -21.57
N LEU A 137 4.32 21.38 -22.36
CA LEU A 137 5.72 21.24 -21.95
C LEU A 137 6.08 22.18 -20.79
N ASP A 138 5.60 23.43 -20.84
CA ASP A 138 5.74 24.37 -19.72
C ASP A 138 5.09 23.82 -18.44
N GLN A 139 3.84 23.38 -18.52
CA GLN A 139 3.16 22.78 -17.36
C GLN A 139 3.89 21.54 -16.83
N ALA A 140 4.35 20.65 -17.72
CA ALA A 140 5.07 19.43 -17.34
C ALA A 140 6.38 19.69 -16.59
N THR A 141 7.06 20.81 -16.92
CA THR A 141 8.35 21.18 -16.33
C THR A 141 8.24 22.16 -15.15
N THR A 142 7.18 22.95 -15.07
CA THR A 142 7.03 24.01 -14.06
C THR A 142 6.08 23.68 -12.92
N GLN A 143 5.08 22.81 -13.15
CA GLN A 143 4.16 22.43 -12.08
C GLN A 143 4.81 21.40 -11.14
N PRO A 144 4.58 21.49 -9.82
CA PRO A 144 5.07 20.47 -8.88
C PRO A 144 4.27 19.18 -8.99
N VAL A 145 4.91 18.07 -8.65
CA VAL A 145 4.23 16.83 -8.29
C VAL A 145 3.83 16.90 -6.82
N SER A 146 2.62 16.45 -6.49
CA SER A 146 2.10 16.48 -5.14
C SER A 146 1.24 15.24 -4.83
N PHE A 147 0.75 15.17 -3.59
CA PHE A 147 -0.25 14.21 -3.16
C PHE A 147 -1.62 14.89 -3.11
N TYR A 148 -2.58 14.29 -3.78
CA TYR A 148 -3.94 14.80 -3.86
C TYR A 148 -4.93 13.81 -3.26
N GLU A 149 -5.77 14.28 -2.34
CA GLU A 149 -6.94 13.55 -1.88
C GLU A 149 -8.10 13.76 -2.85
N VAL A 150 -8.76 12.68 -3.23
CA VAL A 150 -10.00 12.76 -4.01
C VAL A 150 -11.13 13.22 -3.10
N VAL A 151 -11.63 14.42 -3.33
CA VAL A 151 -12.77 15.00 -2.60
C VAL A 151 -14.09 14.53 -3.22
N LEU A 152 -14.14 14.50 -4.56
CA LEU A 152 -15.29 14.06 -5.34
C LEU A 152 -14.80 13.31 -6.58
N SER A 153 -15.51 12.25 -6.95
CA SER A 153 -15.32 11.54 -8.20
C SER A 153 -16.65 11.42 -8.92
N ASP A 154 -16.72 11.99 -10.13
CA ASP A 154 -17.80 11.77 -11.09
C ASP A 154 -17.28 10.80 -12.16
N PRO A 155 -17.66 9.51 -12.10
CA PRO A 155 -17.06 8.46 -12.93
C PRO A 155 -17.20 8.73 -14.44
N GLY A 156 -16.07 8.73 -15.15
CA GLY A 156 -15.99 8.99 -16.59
C GLY A 156 -15.98 10.46 -16.98
N GLU A 157 -16.02 11.38 -16.03
CA GLU A 157 -16.12 12.83 -16.28
C GLU A 157 -14.99 13.62 -15.61
N ARG A 158 -14.97 13.67 -14.27
CA ARG A 158 -14.07 14.56 -13.53
C ARG A 158 -13.74 14.06 -12.11
N LEU A 159 -12.72 14.70 -11.54
CA LEU A 159 -12.34 14.58 -10.13
C LEU A 159 -12.23 15.98 -9.51
N VAL A 160 -12.58 16.11 -8.24
CA VAL A 160 -12.17 17.24 -7.40
C VAL A 160 -11.06 16.75 -6.49
N LEU A 161 -9.89 17.35 -6.60
CA LEU A 161 -8.66 16.94 -5.93
C LEU A 161 -8.20 18.02 -4.96
N ARG A 162 -7.95 17.64 -3.70
CA ARG A 162 -7.36 18.51 -2.68
C ARG A 162 -5.88 18.21 -2.54
N ASP A 163 -5.04 19.22 -2.71
CA ASP A 163 -3.61 19.08 -2.42
C ASP A 163 -3.38 18.92 -0.91
N ILE A 164 -2.82 17.77 -0.49
CA ILE A 164 -2.60 17.46 0.93
C ILE A 164 -1.48 18.31 1.52
N LEU A 165 -0.47 18.70 0.71
CA LEU A 165 0.71 19.42 1.19
C LEU A 165 0.46 20.91 1.37
N ILE A 166 -0.20 21.56 0.43
CA ILE A 166 -0.40 23.01 0.41
C ILE A 166 -1.87 23.43 0.55
N GLY A 167 -2.80 22.49 0.49
CA GLY A 167 -4.23 22.76 0.51
C GLY A 167 -4.78 23.25 -0.83
N GLY A 168 -6.09 23.51 -0.85
CA GLY A 168 -6.80 23.98 -2.04
C GLY A 168 -7.37 22.83 -2.88
N ASP A 169 -8.61 23.02 -3.32
CA ASP A 169 -9.34 22.09 -4.17
C ASP A 169 -9.20 22.50 -5.63
N THR A 170 -9.00 21.52 -6.52
CA THR A 170 -8.89 21.72 -7.96
C THR A 170 -9.77 20.71 -8.67
N GLU A 171 -10.67 21.20 -9.52
CA GLU A 171 -11.44 20.35 -10.42
C GLU A 171 -10.60 20.01 -11.65
N VAL A 172 -10.53 18.71 -12.00
CA VAL A 172 -9.80 18.22 -13.17
C VAL A 172 -10.72 17.33 -14.01
N VAL A 173 -10.65 17.50 -15.32
CA VAL A 173 -11.32 16.61 -16.26
C VAL A 173 -10.47 15.34 -16.41
N GLU A 174 -11.02 14.22 -15.93
CA GLU A 174 -10.31 12.93 -15.92
C GLU A 174 -11.32 11.79 -16.09
N ARG A 175 -11.20 11.05 -17.20
CA ARG A 175 -12.18 10.02 -17.56
C ARG A 175 -11.82 8.62 -17.06
N SER A 176 -10.55 8.29 -17.09
CA SER A 176 -10.11 6.92 -16.76
C SER A 176 -9.95 6.73 -15.27
N ALA A 177 -9.20 7.61 -14.61
CA ALA A 177 -8.95 7.51 -13.18
C ALA A 177 -10.22 7.72 -12.35
N SER A 178 -11.15 8.59 -12.80
CA SER A 178 -12.43 8.80 -12.12
C SER A 178 -13.32 7.56 -12.05
N GLN A 179 -13.12 6.56 -12.92
CA GLN A 179 -13.85 5.30 -12.86
C GLN A 179 -13.38 4.37 -11.73
N SER A 180 -12.15 4.53 -11.28
CA SER A 180 -11.52 3.64 -10.30
C SER A 180 -11.24 4.31 -8.96
N LEU A 181 -11.10 5.64 -8.94
CA LEU A 181 -10.86 6.41 -7.73
C LEU A 181 -12.18 6.81 -7.07
N GLN A 182 -12.19 6.80 -5.76
CA GLN A 182 -13.32 7.22 -4.94
C GLN A 182 -12.90 8.26 -3.92
N ALA A 183 -13.86 9.04 -3.43
CA ALA A 183 -13.60 10.07 -2.41
C ALA A 183 -12.82 9.52 -1.21
N GLY A 184 -11.76 10.22 -0.80
CA GLY A 184 -10.80 9.82 0.23
C GLY A 184 -9.62 8.97 -0.28
N ASP A 185 -9.61 8.51 -1.54
CA ASP A 185 -8.40 7.95 -2.14
C ASP A 185 -7.35 9.05 -2.31
N ILE A 186 -6.09 8.66 -2.29
CA ILE A 186 -4.97 9.57 -2.49
C ILE A 186 -4.27 9.23 -3.79
N CYS A 187 -3.97 10.27 -4.56
CA CYS A 187 -3.22 10.20 -5.80
C CYS A 187 -1.86 10.88 -5.63
N TYR A 188 -0.81 10.32 -6.22
CA TYR A 188 0.46 10.99 -6.42
C TYR A 188 0.59 11.36 -7.89
N GLY A 189 0.72 12.65 -8.20
CA GLY A 189 0.69 13.10 -9.58
C GLY A 189 0.94 14.58 -9.76
N GLN A 190 0.62 15.08 -10.96
CA GLN A 190 0.79 16.47 -11.35
C GLN A 190 -0.46 16.98 -12.05
N ILE A 191 -0.95 18.14 -11.65
CA ILE A 191 -2.09 18.81 -12.29
C ILE A 191 -1.56 19.85 -13.28
N TRP A 192 -2.03 19.80 -14.52
CA TRP A 192 -1.78 20.81 -15.54
C TRP A 192 -2.98 21.75 -15.68
N ARG A 193 -2.68 23.03 -15.57
CA ARG A 193 -3.67 24.11 -15.68
C ARG A 193 -3.49 24.81 -17.01
N LEU A 194 -4.26 24.38 -18.01
CA LEU A 194 -4.29 25.00 -19.34
C LEU A 194 -5.48 25.97 -19.42
N PRO A 195 -5.47 26.94 -20.33
CA PRO A 195 -6.51 27.98 -20.39
C PRO A 195 -7.94 27.44 -20.48
N GLU A 196 -8.15 26.35 -21.23
CA GLU A 196 -9.48 25.80 -21.49
C GLU A 196 -9.82 24.60 -20.64
N VAL A 197 -8.83 23.92 -20.01
CA VAL A 197 -9.04 22.68 -19.28
C VAL A 197 -7.96 22.44 -18.23
N CYS A 198 -8.38 21.96 -17.07
CA CYS A 198 -7.49 21.47 -16.03
C CYS A 198 -7.50 19.94 -16.05
N THR A 199 -6.34 19.30 -16.11
CA THR A 199 -6.21 17.84 -16.25
C THR A 199 -5.11 17.26 -15.36
N LEU A 200 -5.13 15.94 -15.16
CA LEU A 200 -3.98 15.23 -14.64
C LEU A 200 -2.95 15.03 -15.75
N GLY A 201 -1.82 15.70 -15.63
CA GLY A 201 -0.70 15.57 -16.57
C GLY A 201 0.05 14.27 -16.41
N ARG A 202 0.20 13.83 -15.17
CA ARG A 202 0.71 12.49 -14.81
C ARG A 202 0.07 12.03 -13.52
N LEU A 203 -0.06 10.71 -13.42
CA LEU A 203 -0.65 10.04 -12.27
C LEU A 203 0.10 8.74 -12.02
N ALA A 204 0.46 8.50 -10.76
CA ALA A 204 1.01 7.22 -10.36
C ALA A 204 -0.04 6.10 -10.51
N PRO A 205 0.38 4.88 -10.91
CA PRO A 205 -0.55 3.78 -11.18
C PRO A 205 -1.15 3.15 -9.92
N ILE A 206 -0.77 3.67 -8.74
CA ILE A 206 -1.17 3.12 -7.45
C ILE A 206 -2.22 4.00 -6.81
N ARG A 207 -3.37 3.41 -6.51
CA ARG A 207 -4.35 4.01 -5.61
C ARG A 207 -3.85 3.91 -4.17
N ILE A 208 -3.62 5.04 -3.53
CA ILE A 208 -3.15 5.11 -2.15
C ILE A 208 -4.37 5.20 -1.22
N PRO A 209 -4.53 4.27 -0.25
CA PRO A 209 -5.66 4.29 0.66
C PRO A 209 -5.58 5.43 1.67
N PRO A 210 -6.72 5.85 2.27
CA PRO A 210 -6.78 6.98 3.21
C PRO A 210 -5.81 6.86 4.39
N GLY A 211 -5.62 5.66 4.93
CA GLY A 211 -4.71 5.43 6.06
C GLY A 211 -3.26 5.83 5.80
N ARG A 212 -2.84 5.95 4.54
CA ARG A 212 -1.51 6.43 4.15
C ARG A 212 -1.39 7.96 4.08
N LYS A 213 -2.48 8.69 4.34
CA LYS A 213 -2.45 10.15 4.44
C LYS A 213 -1.53 10.64 5.56
N LEU A 214 -1.34 9.82 6.58
CA LEU A 214 -0.52 10.14 7.75
C LEU A 214 0.94 10.42 7.38
N GLU A 215 1.52 9.64 6.47
CA GLU A 215 2.89 9.84 5.98
C GLU A 215 3.02 11.17 5.24
N VAL A 216 2.01 11.51 4.44
CA VAL A 216 1.97 12.78 3.68
C VAL A 216 1.81 13.98 4.60
N ILE A 217 0.93 13.90 5.62
CA ILE A 217 0.78 14.93 6.65
C ILE A 217 2.08 15.09 7.45
N GLY A 218 2.74 13.97 7.78
CA GLY A 218 4.06 13.99 8.41
C GLY A 218 5.11 14.73 7.58
N LEU A 219 5.12 14.55 6.26
CA LEU A 219 5.96 15.32 5.35
C LEU A 219 5.56 16.80 5.36
N ARG A 220 4.26 17.12 5.24
CA ARG A 220 3.73 18.48 5.31
C ARG A 220 4.25 19.21 6.55
N ALA A 221 4.15 18.58 7.72
CA ALA A 221 4.64 19.15 8.98
C ALA A 221 6.17 19.40 8.95
N LYS A 222 6.95 18.49 8.39
CA LYS A 222 8.41 18.66 8.22
C LYS A 222 8.74 19.83 7.27
N LEU A 223 8.03 19.93 6.15
CA LEU A 223 8.23 21.00 5.18
C LEU A 223 7.82 22.35 5.76
N ARG A 224 6.66 22.44 6.44
CA ARG A 224 6.23 23.66 7.15
C ARG A 224 7.28 24.14 8.16
N LYS A 225 7.88 23.24 8.95
CA LYS A 225 8.98 23.60 9.88
C LYS A 225 10.21 24.15 9.16
N LYS A 226 10.55 23.61 7.98
CA LYS A 226 11.69 24.12 7.20
C LYS A 226 11.40 25.52 6.64
N ILE A 227 10.16 25.77 6.18
CA ILE A 227 9.73 27.03 5.58
C ILE A 227 9.41 28.10 6.63
N ALA A 228 8.88 27.72 7.80
CA ALA A 228 8.59 28.65 8.90
C ALA A 228 9.82 29.48 9.32
N LYS A 229 11.04 28.95 9.13
CA LYS A 229 12.30 29.72 9.31
C LYS A 229 12.44 30.89 8.36
N GLN A 230 11.64 30.96 7.28
CA GLN A 230 11.59 32.04 6.31
C GLN A 230 10.36 32.95 6.52
N SER A 231 9.65 32.81 7.66
CA SER A 231 8.47 33.61 8.04
C SER A 231 7.36 33.63 6.97
N ARG A 232 7.12 32.49 6.30
CA ARG A 232 6.07 32.34 5.28
C ARG A 232 5.43 30.96 5.30
N GLU A 233 4.33 30.80 4.58
CA GLU A 233 3.62 29.53 4.44
C GLU A 233 4.22 28.67 3.30
N LEU A 234 3.93 27.36 3.38
CA LEU A 234 4.29 26.39 2.35
C LEU A 234 3.46 26.64 1.08
N ALA A 235 4.14 26.72 -0.07
CA ALA A 235 3.52 27.04 -1.35
C ALA A 235 4.01 26.11 -2.47
N ALA A 236 3.38 26.16 -3.65
CA ALA A 236 3.71 25.31 -4.80
C ALA A 236 5.20 25.35 -5.20
N ARG A 237 5.83 26.53 -5.15
CA ARG A 237 7.28 26.68 -5.40
C ARG A 237 8.16 25.85 -4.45
N ASP A 238 7.68 25.62 -3.22
CA ASP A 238 8.41 24.82 -2.24
C ASP A 238 8.34 23.34 -2.59
N LEU A 239 7.23 22.88 -3.16
CA LEU A 239 7.10 21.50 -3.61
C LEU A 239 8.12 21.18 -4.72
N ILE A 240 8.39 22.13 -5.63
CA ILE A 240 9.44 22.01 -6.64
C ILE A 240 10.81 21.82 -5.96
N ARG A 241 11.08 22.62 -4.93
CA ARG A 241 12.34 22.56 -4.18
C ARG A 241 12.53 21.23 -3.43
N TYR A 242 11.44 20.62 -2.98
CA TYR A 242 11.44 19.40 -2.17
C TYR A 242 10.92 18.19 -2.94
N THR A 243 10.98 18.22 -4.27
CA THR A 243 10.47 17.14 -5.14
C THR A 243 11.05 15.76 -4.79
N GLU A 244 12.32 15.69 -4.36
CA GLU A 244 12.97 14.44 -3.98
C GLU A 244 12.40 13.86 -2.68
N GLU A 245 12.16 14.72 -1.67
CA GLU A 245 11.54 14.30 -0.42
C GLU A 245 10.08 13.86 -0.64
N ILE A 246 9.36 14.53 -1.53
CA ILE A 246 7.98 14.18 -1.90
C ILE A 246 7.96 12.83 -2.62
N ARG A 247 8.86 12.63 -3.61
CA ARG A 247 8.99 11.36 -4.32
C ARG A 247 9.37 10.22 -3.39
N ARG A 248 10.26 10.44 -2.42
CA ARG A 248 10.64 9.44 -1.42
C ARG A 248 9.43 8.93 -0.64
N ILE A 249 8.55 9.83 -0.18
CA ILE A 249 7.32 9.40 0.52
C ILE A 249 6.42 8.57 -0.41
N TYR A 250 6.32 8.92 -1.69
CA TYR A 250 5.60 8.09 -2.65
C TYR A 250 6.21 6.69 -2.76
N LEU A 251 7.54 6.60 -2.90
CA LEU A 251 8.23 5.31 -2.99
C LEU A 251 8.05 4.48 -1.71
N ASP A 252 8.16 5.09 -0.54
CA ASP A 252 7.96 4.42 0.75
C ASP A 252 6.52 3.88 0.87
N ILE A 253 5.51 4.66 0.47
CA ILE A 253 4.10 4.23 0.44
C ILE A 253 3.90 3.12 -0.58
N ARG A 254 4.43 3.26 -1.79
CA ARG A 254 4.38 2.25 -2.85
C ARG A 254 4.94 0.93 -2.36
N ASP A 255 6.12 0.94 -1.79
CA ASP A 255 6.80 -0.25 -1.30
C ASP A 255 6.01 -0.91 -0.17
N ALA A 256 5.46 -0.11 0.74
CA ALA A 256 4.63 -0.63 1.81
C ALA A 256 3.29 -1.24 1.34
N LEU A 257 2.78 -0.82 0.18
CA LEU A 257 1.55 -1.37 -0.41
C LEU A 257 1.79 -2.61 -1.28
N LEU A 258 2.95 -2.69 -1.93
CA LEU A 258 3.23 -3.68 -2.97
C LEU A 258 4.17 -4.80 -2.52
N LEU A 259 5.10 -4.49 -1.63
CA LEU A 259 5.98 -5.51 -1.10
C LEU A 259 5.23 -6.33 -0.04
N PRO A 260 5.45 -7.64 -0.02
CA PRO A 260 4.92 -8.46 1.05
C PRO A 260 5.43 -7.92 2.40
N PRO A 261 4.57 -7.93 3.45
CA PRO A 261 4.97 -7.44 4.76
C PRO A 261 6.21 -8.21 5.22
N ARG A 262 7.22 -7.48 5.71
CA ARG A 262 8.40 -8.12 6.32
C ARG A 262 7.97 -8.80 7.60
N LEU A 263 7.69 -10.09 7.49
CA LEU A 263 7.36 -10.90 8.65
C LEU A 263 8.61 -11.06 9.51
N CYS A 264 8.50 -10.67 10.78
CA CYS A 264 9.56 -10.82 11.77
C CYS A 264 9.07 -11.64 12.95
N ASN A 265 9.99 -12.36 13.59
CA ASN A 265 9.70 -13.04 14.85
C ASN A 265 9.63 -12.04 16.01
N THR A 266 9.39 -12.55 17.22
CA THR A 266 9.27 -11.74 18.44
C THR A 266 10.58 -11.05 18.87
N ASP A 267 11.71 -11.43 18.33
CA ASP A 267 13.01 -10.79 18.56
C ASP A 267 13.29 -9.69 17.50
N GLY A 268 12.53 -9.69 16.38
CA GLY A 268 12.68 -8.75 15.28
C GLY A 268 13.50 -9.28 14.11
N ASP A 269 13.92 -10.56 14.16
CA ASP A 269 14.61 -11.18 13.04
C ASP A 269 13.63 -11.51 11.90
N PRO A 270 14.07 -11.49 10.65
CA PRO A 270 13.27 -11.97 9.52
C PRO A 270 12.75 -13.38 9.76
N LEU A 271 11.46 -13.58 9.49
CA LEU A 271 10.81 -14.89 9.66
C LEU A 271 11.28 -15.85 8.56
N VAL A 272 12.09 -16.82 8.97
CA VAL A 272 12.57 -17.91 8.13
C VAL A 272 12.54 -19.18 8.96
N PHE A 273 11.78 -20.18 8.52
CA PHE A 273 11.66 -21.44 9.23
C PHE A 273 12.88 -22.31 8.98
N HIS A 274 13.45 -22.84 10.07
CA HIS A 274 14.59 -23.75 10.03
C HIS A 274 14.22 -25.03 10.77
N THR A 275 14.44 -26.16 10.11
CA THR A 275 14.31 -27.50 10.70
C THR A 275 15.69 -28.11 10.74
N LEU A 276 16.24 -28.29 11.95
CA LEU A 276 17.52 -28.95 12.18
C LEU A 276 17.27 -30.38 12.60
N THR A 277 17.91 -31.33 11.94
CA THR A 277 17.81 -32.77 12.24
C THR A 277 19.14 -33.26 12.78
N PHE A 278 19.07 -33.95 13.91
CA PHE A 278 20.23 -34.60 14.55
C PHE A 278 19.96 -36.07 14.72
N ARG A 279 21.01 -36.88 14.64
CA ARG A 279 21.02 -38.25 15.10
C ARG A 279 21.52 -38.28 16.52
N ILE A 280 20.77 -38.87 17.45
CA ILE A 280 21.10 -38.93 18.88
C ILE A 280 21.39 -40.38 19.33
N GLY A 281 22.23 -40.49 20.35
CA GLY A 281 22.58 -41.80 20.91
C GLY A 281 21.45 -42.43 21.75
N SER A 282 20.73 -41.60 22.50
CA SER A 282 19.64 -42.02 23.43
C SER A 282 18.60 -40.92 23.55
N ALA A 283 17.33 -41.28 23.44
CA ALA A 283 16.20 -40.37 23.66
C ALA A 283 16.19 -39.81 25.08
N GLN A 284 16.40 -40.72 26.08
CA GLN A 284 16.43 -40.33 27.50
C GLN A 284 17.56 -39.32 27.79
N ALA A 285 18.78 -39.60 27.33
CA ALA A 285 19.90 -38.69 27.53
C ALA A 285 19.70 -37.32 26.85
N ALA A 286 19.11 -37.31 25.66
CA ALA A 286 18.77 -36.08 24.94
C ALA A 286 17.69 -35.31 25.70
N PHE A 287 16.65 -35.94 26.17
CA PHE A 287 15.61 -35.30 26.96
C PHE A 287 16.18 -34.67 28.23
N ASP A 288 16.97 -35.45 29.00
CA ASP A 288 17.56 -34.99 30.26
C ASP A 288 18.45 -33.75 30.08
N ALA A 289 19.21 -33.70 28.99
CA ALA A 289 20.08 -32.58 28.67
C ALA A 289 19.35 -31.35 28.13
N LEU A 290 18.24 -31.55 27.40
CA LEU A 290 17.52 -30.48 26.69
C LEU A 290 16.29 -29.95 27.45
N ALA A 291 15.72 -30.71 28.40
CA ALA A 291 14.57 -30.30 29.23
C ALA A 291 14.78 -28.89 29.88
N PRO A 292 15.99 -28.54 30.37
CA PRO A 292 16.21 -27.18 30.89
C PRO A 292 16.02 -26.02 29.93
N LEU A 293 15.89 -26.28 28.61
CA LEU A 293 15.56 -25.26 27.62
C LEU A 293 14.09 -24.82 27.72
N ALA A 294 13.21 -25.61 28.35
CA ALA A 294 11.82 -25.29 28.63
C ALA A 294 11.69 -24.40 29.87
N TRP A 295 12.17 -23.17 29.81
CA TRP A 295 12.12 -22.25 30.95
C TRP A 295 10.69 -22.14 31.53
N GLY A 296 10.57 -22.36 32.86
CA GLY A 296 9.30 -22.27 33.57
C GLY A 296 8.41 -23.51 33.49
N VAL A 297 8.91 -24.62 32.94
CA VAL A 297 8.22 -25.95 32.91
C VAL A 297 9.11 -26.95 33.61
N SER A 298 8.52 -27.75 34.50
CA SER A 298 9.25 -28.79 35.18
C SER A 298 9.48 -30.03 34.26
N LYS A 299 10.45 -30.84 34.64
CA LYS A 299 10.75 -32.06 33.86
C LYS A 299 9.60 -33.08 33.96
N GLU A 300 8.93 -33.11 35.09
CA GLU A 300 7.77 -33.94 35.34
C GLU A 300 6.60 -33.56 34.43
N GLU A 301 6.31 -32.28 34.30
CA GLU A 301 5.29 -31.75 33.37
C GLU A 301 5.61 -32.09 31.90
N LEU A 302 6.87 -32.05 31.49
CA LEU A 302 7.27 -32.43 30.12
C LEU A 302 7.08 -33.94 29.89
N LEU A 303 7.25 -34.78 30.92
CA LEU A 303 7.06 -36.21 30.84
C LEU A 303 5.59 -36.61 30.77
N GLU A 304 4.65 -35.83 31.27
CA GLU A 304 3.21 -36.10 31.16
C GLU A 304 2.72 -36.25 29.71
N SER A 305 3.38 -35.54 28.78
CA SER A 305 3.08 -35.60 27.34
C SER A 305 4.01 -36.52 26.56
N ALA A 306 4.95 -37.18 27.21
CA ALA A 306 5.94 -38.03 26.57
C ALA A 306 5.39 -39.47 26.38
N GLU A 307 5.88 -40.11 25.33
CA GLU A 307 5.60 -41.52 25.09
C GLU A 307 6.75 -42.41 25.64
N VAL A 308 6.40 -43.42 26.37
CA VAL A 308 7.34 -44.43 26.90
C VAL A 308 6.98 -45.79 26.36
N ASP A 309 7.99 -46.65 26.19
CA ASP A 309 7.81 -48.06 25.82
C ASP A 309 7.38 -48.89 27.04
N ASP A 310 6.99 -50.14 26.83
CA ASP A 310 6.52 -51.07 27.90
C ASP A 310 7.55 -51.29 28.99
N ASP A 311 8.83 -51.10 28.70
CA ASP A 311 9.95 -51.21 29.64
C ASP A 311 10.27 -49.89 30.39
N GLY A 312 9.48 -48.83 30.16
CA GLY A 312 9.67 -47.53 30.76
C GLY A 312 10.72 -46.63 30.05
N THR A 313 11.25 -47.08 28.92
CA THR A 313 12.23 -46.28 28.15
C THR A 313 11.52 -45.14 27.38
N LEU A 314 12.07 -43.93 27.43
CA LEU A 314 11.52 -42.79 26.71
C LEU A 314 11.62 -43.00 25.19
N ARG A 315 10.46 -43.04 24.53
CA ARG A 315 10.35 -43.19 23.08
C ARG A 315 10.24 -41.86 22.34
N SER A 316 9.38 -40.97 22.83
CA SER A 316 9.12 -39.66 22.19
C SER A 316 8.85 -38.60 23.25
N ALA A 317 9.36 -37.40 23.03
CA ALA A 317 9.06 -36.25 23.87
C ALA A 317 9.16 -34.95 23.05
N GLU A 318 8.34 -33.96 23.42
CA GLU A 318 8.41 -32.62 22.87
C GLU A 318 8.88 -31.64 23.96
N ILE A 319 9.77 -30.71 23.58
CA ILE A 319 10.32 -29.66 24.44
C ILE A 319 10.16 -28.34 23.73
N GLU A 320 9.42 -27.41 24.33
CA GLU A 320 9.39 -26.04 23.84
C GLU A 320 10.57 -25.26 24.37
N TRP A 321 11.45 -24.80 23.49
CA TRP A 321 12.53 -23.91 23.86
C TRP A 321 11.96 -22.53 24.23
N ARG A 322 12.03 -22.18 25.51
CA ARG A 322 11.42 -20.96 26.05
C ARG A 322 12.46 -20.07 26.72
N LYS A 323 12.19 -18.76 26.71
CA LYS A 323 12.92 -17.78 27.54
C LYS A 323 11.94 -16.97 28.39
N LYS A 324 12.43 -16.41 29.51
CA LYS A 324 11.66 -15.52 30.39
C LYS A 324 11.34 -14.20 29.66
N GLY A 325 10.06 -13.80 29.71
CA GLY A 325 9.58 -12.51 29.22
C GLY A 325 9.80 -12.26 27.73
N ASN A 326 9.52 -11.03 27.31
CA ASN A 326 9.78 -10.54 25.96
C ASN A 326 10.20 -9.06 26.00
N LYS A 327 11.22 -8.68 25.22
CA LYS A 327 11.72 -7.28 25.19
C LYS A 327 10.71 -6.29 24.59
N LYS A 328 9.93 -6.73 23.59
CA LYS A 328 8.92 -5.89 22.92
C LYS A 328 7.56 -5.96 23.63
N PHE A 329 7.19 -7.13 24.13
CA PHE A 329 5.88 -7.39 24.74
C PHE A 329 6.08 -7.60 26.25
N LYS A 330 6.13 -6.52 27.00
CA LYS A 330 6.46 -6.52 28.44
C LYS A 330 5.45 -7.27 29.33
N THR A 331 4.25 -7.53 28.83
CA THR A 331 3.19 -8.28 29.51
C THR A 331 3.30 -9.80 29.34
N TRP A 332 4.25 -10.27 28.54
CA TRP A 332 4.44 -11.71 28.35
C TRP A 332 5.39 -12.28 29.40
N ASP A 333 4.95 -13.33 30.07
CA ASP A 333 5.74 -14.02 31.09
C ASP A 333 6.89 -14.82 30.49
N ASN A 334 6.67 -15.35 29.27
CA ASN A 334 7.65 -16.12 28.51
C ASN A 334 7.54 -15.88 26.99
N THR A 335 8.55 -16.34 26.26
CA THR A 335 8.56 -16.38 24.79
C THR A 335 9.05 -17.72 24.32
N ILE A 336 8.24 -18.39 23.46
CA ILE A 336 8.64 -19.62 22.77
C ILE A 336 9.59 -19.25 21.63
N LEU A 337 10.79 -19.79 21.64
CA LEU A 337 11.84 -19.55 20.66
C LEU A 337 11.89 -20.61 19.57
N GLY A 338 11.47 -21.85 19.92
CA GLY A 338 11.48 -23.00 19.03
C GLY A 338 10.87 -24.23 19.70
N ARG A 339 10.84 -25.33 18.97
CA ARG A 339 10.32 -26.62 19.43
C ARG A 339 11.33 -27.71 19.09
N LEU A 340 11.54 -28.64 20.04
CA LEU A 340 12.38 -29.82 19.86
C LEU A 340 11.50 -31.06 20.01
N LYS A 341 11.61 -31.97 19.06
CA LYS A 341 10.94 -33.27 19.08
C LYS A 341 11.98 -34.36 19.07
N ILE A 342 11.94 -35.15 20.10
CA ILE A 342 12.75 -36.39 20.25
C ILE A 342 11.88 -37.56 19.83
N SER A 343 12.39 -38.43 18.96
CA SER A 343 11.70 -39.63 18.54
C SER A 343 12.72 -40.74 18.30
N GLY A 344 12.83 -41.69 19.26
CA GLY A 344 13.84 -42.74 19.23
C GLY A 344 15.27 -42.18 19.14
N ARG A 345 15.91 -42.35 17.98
CA ARG A 345 17.28 -41.85 17.72
C ARG A 345 17.32 -40.56 16.91
N ASP A 346 16.20 -39.92 16.68
CA ASP A 346 16.13 -38.69 15.91
C ASP A 346 15.70 -37.52 16.81
N LEU A 347 16.37 -36.40 16.68
CA LEU A 347 16.02 -35.12 17.26
C LEU A 347 15.78 -34.12 16.15
N VAL A 348 14.58 -33.56 16.11
CA VAL A 348 14.19 -32.52 15.19
C VAL A 348 13.99 -31.23 15.99
N ALA A 349 14.65 -30.16 15.59
CA ALA A 349 14.52 -28.84 16.21
C ALA A 349 14.02 -27.82 15.18
N GLU A 350 12.92 -27.13 15.52
CA GLU A 350 12.27 -26.17 14.66
C GLU A 350 12.32 -24.78 15.26
N VAL A 351 12.77 -23.81 14.47
CA VAL A 351 12.85 -22.40 14.84
C VAL A 351 12.49 -21.51 13.65
N ASN A 352 12.23 -20.24 13.92
CA ASN A 352 11.69 -19.33 12.91
C ASN A 352 12.61 -18.13 12.57
N SER A 353 13.92 -18.26 12.83
CA SER A 353 14.93 -17.34 12.32
C SER A 353 16.31 -17.99 12.25
N GLN A 354 17.18 -17.43 11.41
CA GLN A 354 18.57 -17.86 11.29
C GLN A 354 19.32 -17.76 12.63
N ALA A 355 19.16 -16.63 13.33
CA ALA A 355 19.82 -16.38 14.62
C ALA A 355 19.41 -17.41 15.68
N ARG A 356 18.12 -17.79 15.71
CA ARG A 356 17.63 -18.85 16.62
C ARG A 356 18.16 -20.22 16.20
N ALA A 357 18.24 -20.50 14.89
CA ALA A 357 18.78 -21.78 14.40
C ALA A 357 20.24 -21.97 14.80
N GLU A 358 21.07 -20.95 14.64
CA GLU A 358 22.48 -20.97 15.05
C GLU A 358 22.63 -21.11 16.57
N THR A 359 21.80 -20.41 17.32
CA THR A 359 21.82 -20.47 18.79
C THR A 359 21.37 -21.84 19.29
N LEU A 360 20.24 -22.38 18.80
CA LEU A 360 19.72 -23.67 19.21
C LEU A 360 20.68 -24.80 18.83
N ARG A 361 21.28 -24.73 17.63
CA ARG A 361 22.30 -25.68 17.20
C ARG A 361 23.45 -25.74 18.19
N ARG A 362 24.01 -24.58 18.58
CA ARG A 362 25.10 -24.51 19.59
C ARG A 362 24.68 -25.07 20.93
N GLU A 363 23.47 -24.77 21.40
CA GLU A 363 22.93 -25.31 22.65
C GLU A 363 22.83 -26.84 22.62
N ILE A 364 22.34 -27.40 21.51
CA ILE A 364 22.23 -28.86 21.33
C ILE A 364 23.62 -29.51 21.31
N GLU A 365 24.53 -28.98 20.50
CA GLU A 365 25.90 -29.50 20.36
C GLU A 365 26.69 -29.38 21.69
N GLN A 366 26.50 -28.28 22.43
CA GLN A 366 27.18 -28.07 23.70
C GLN A 366 26.65 -29.03 24.82
N ARG A 367 25.34 -29.28 24.85
CA ARG A 367 24.70 -30.07 25.90
C ARG A 367 24.83 -31.58 25.66
N LEU A 368 24.79 -32.01 24.41
CA LEU A 368 24.84 -33.40 24.02
C LEU A 368 26.21 -33.88 23.56
N GLY A 369 27.10 -32.95 23.13
CA GLY A 369 28.44 -33.31 22.67
C GLY A 369 28.41 -34.39 21.60
N ILE A 370 29.16 -35.46 21.81
CA ILE A 370 29.26 -36.60 20.85
C ILE A 370 27.96 -37.41 20.76
N LEU A 371 26.98 -37.23 21.65
CA LEU A 371 25.70 -37.93 21.64
C LEU A 371 24.72 -37.38 20.60
N ALA A 372 25.03 -36.22 19.98
CA ALA A 372 24.22 -35.65 18.92
C ALA A 372 25.06 -35.33 17.69
N VAL A 373 24.72 -35.88 16.56
CA VAL A 373 25.36 -35.63 15.28
C VAL A 373 24.40 -34.91 14.36
N HIS A 374 24.72 -33.66 14.03
CA HIS A 374 23.92 -32.87 13.08
C HIS A 374 23.91 -33.54 11.71
N GLN A 375 22.73 -33.72 11.15
CA GLN A 375 22.53 -34.38 9.85
C GLN A 375 22.28 -33.36 8.75
N LYS A 376 21.26 -32.50 8.92
CA LYS A 376 20.84 -31.49 7.95
C LYS A 376 20.10 -30.33 8.60
N THR A 377 20.13 -29.20 7.93
CA THR A 377 19.25 -28.06 8.19
C THR A 377 18.46 -27.73 6.94
N VAL A 378 17.15 -27.77 7.03
CA VAL A 378 16.24 -27.34 5.97
C VAL A 378 15.77 -25.93 6.29
N ARG A 379 15.82 -25.04 5.30
CA ARG A 379 15.38 -23.67 5.39
C ARG A 379 14.17 -23.47 4.48
N GLN A 380 13.16 -22.76 4.95
CA GLN A 380 11.98 -22.39 4.16
C GLN A 380 11.55 -20.96 4.51
N THR A 381 11.32 -20.14 3.50
CA THR A 381 10.70 -18.82 3.69
C THR A 381 9.17 -18.98 3.73
N PRO A 382 8.43 -18.00 4.31
CA PRO A 382 6.96 -18.01 4.29
C PRO A 382 6.40 -18.08 2.86
N GLU A 383 7.04 -17.43 1.89
CA GLU A 383 6.64 -17.43 0.48
C GLU A 383 6.82 -18.83 -0.16
N GLU A 384 7.92 -19.52 0.17
CA GLU A 384 8.15 -20.88 -0.31
C GLU A 384 7.15 -21.86 0.29
N MET A 385 6.79 -21.69 1.57
CA MET A 385 5.75 -22.51 2.22
C MET A 385 4.39 -22.32 1.55
N LEU A 386 3.98 -21.07 1.28
CA LEU A 386 2.73 -20.78 0.58
C LEU A 386 2.71 -21.40 -0.82
N LYS A 387 3.77 -21.22 -1.60
CA LYS A 387 3.88 -21.82 -2.94
C LYS A 387 3.84 -23.36 -2.93
N ASN A 388 4.46 -23.97 -1.93
CA ASN A 388 4.44 -25.41 -1.78
C ASN A 388 3.06 -25.93 -1.41
N ARG A 389 2.33 -25.19 -0.56
CA ARG A 389 0.95 -25.49 -0.21
C ARG A 389 0.00 -25.38 -1.39
N GLU A 390 0.09 -24.29 -2.17
CA GLU A 390 -0.68 -24.11 -3.41
C GLU A 390 -0.44 -25.24 -4.41
N ARG A 391 0.80 -25.73 -4.53
CA ARG A 391 1.15 -26.88 -5.38
C ARG A 391 0.59 -28.19 -4.87
N GLN A 392 0.54 -28.40 -3.56
CA GLN A 392 -0.04 -29.58 -2.92
C GLN A 392 -1.56 -29.59 -3.05
N ASP A 393 -2.21 -28.43 -2.83
CA ASP A 393 -3.66 -28.28 -2.96
C ASP A 393 -4.12 -28.41 -4.42
N ALA A 394 -3.29 -28.00 -5.40
CA ALA A 394 -3.56 -28.22 -6.82
C ALA A 394 -3.43 -29.69 -7.26
N GLY A 395 -2.65 -30.50 -6.52
CA GLY A 395 -2.46 -31.94 -6.78
C GLY A 395 -3.41 -32.86 -5.99
N SER A 396 -4.03 -32.37 -4.97
CA SER A 396 -4.90 -33.14 -4.04
C SER A 396 -6.30 -32.52 -4.02
N ARG A 397 -7.10 -32.78 -5.05
CA ARG A 397 -8.55 -32.70 -4.94
C ARG A 397 -9.09 -33.93 -4.22
N THR A 398 -8.69 -34.11 -3.00
CA THR A 398 -9.40 -34.95 -2.05
C THR A 398 -9.96 -34.03 -0.98
N GLU A 399 -11.27 -34.07 -0.87
CA GLU A 399 -12.10 -33.46 0.15
C GLU A 399 -11.63 -33.86 1.57
N SER A 400 -10.56 -33.30 2.05
CA SER A 400 -10.39 -33.15 3.49
C SER A 400 -10.90 -31.77 3.85
N GLY A 401 -12.23 -31.71 3.91
CA GLY A 401 -12.98 -30.54 4.31
C GLY A 401 -12.66 -30.18 5.74
N TRP A 402 -11.71 -29.27 5.94
CA TRP A 402 -11.93 -28.29 6.97
C TRP A 402 -12.88 -27.25 6.33
N GLN A 403 -14.16 -27.58 6.31
CA GLN A 403 -15.20 -26.57 6.24
C GLN A 403 -15.09 -25.84 7.58
N PRO A 404 -14.96 -24.48 7.61
CA PRO A 404 -15.29 -23.74 8.81
C PRO A 404 -16.69 -24.23 9.18
N GLY A 405 -16.78 -24.99 10.27
CA GLY A 405 -18.08 -25.44 10.76
C GLY A 405 -18.94 -24.20 10.83
N ASN A 406 -20.18 -24.28 10.35
CA ASN A 406 -21.19 -23.27 10.61
C ASN A 406 -21.35 -23.14 12.14
N PHE A 407 -20.41 -22.46 12.76
CA PHE A 407 -20.53 -21.99 14.14
C PHE A 407 -21.46 -20.79 14.10
N THR A 408 -22.73 -21.04 13.92
CA THR A 408 -23.75 -20.04 14.20
C THR A 408 -23.70 -19.78 15.70
N LEU A 409 -23.06 -18.70 16.10
CA LEU A 409 -23.13 -18.22 17.47
C LEU A 409 -24.61 -18.09 17.86
N ASP A 410 -24.98 -18.68 19.01
CA ASP A 410 -26.26 -18.42 19.65
C ASP A 410 -26.51 -16.89 19.67
N PRO A 411 -27.73 -16.41 19.38
CA PRO A 411 -28.05 -14.97 19.34
C PRO A 411 -27.65 -14.20 20.58
N GLU A 412 -27.66 -14.81 21.74
CA GLU A 412 -27.22 -14.22 23.01
C GLU A 412 -25.70 -14.08 23.06
N ALA A 413 -24.95 -15.16 22.72
CA ALA A 413 -23.50 -15.16 22.63
C ALA A 413 -23.01 -14.15 21.57
N ARG A 414 -23.72 -14.04 20.45
CA ARG A 414 -23.43 -13.04 19.40
C ARG A 414 -23.54 -11.62 19.93
N ARG A 415 -24.61 -11.25 20.62
CA ARG A 415 -24.79 -9.93 21.23
C ARG A 415 -23.70 -9.60 22.24
N GLN A 416 -23.29 -10.58 23.07
CA GLN A 416 -22.19 -10.39 24.02
C GLN A 416 -20.87 -10.12 23.34
N VAL A 417 -20.55 -10.83 22.25
CA VAL A 417 -19.34 -10.60 21.45
C VAL A 417 -19.41 -9.24 20.74
N GLU A 418 -20.57 -8.90 20.15
CA GLU A 418 -20.77 -7.57 19.53
C GLU A 418 -20.54 -6.44 20.53
N ALA A 419 -21.12 -6.53 21.72
CA ALA A 419 -20.92 -5.54 22.79
C ALA A 419 -19.46 -5.48 23.26
N HIS A 420 -18.77 -6.62 23.34
CA HIS A 420 -17.36 -6.66 23.71
C HIS A 420 -16.46 -6.03 22.64
N VAL A 421 -16.69 -6.37 21.37
CA VAL A 421 -15.98 -5.78 20.21
C VAL A 421 -16.19 -4.27 20.18
N GLN A 422 -17.44 -3.81 20.34
CA GLN A 422 -17.75 -2.39 20.34
C GLN A 422 -17.04 -1.64 21.48
N LYS A 423 -17.04 -2.19 22.69
CA LYS A 423 -16.34 -1.61 23.84
C LYS A 423 -14.80 -1.55 23.62
N GLN A 424 -14.24 -2.58 23.04
CA GLN A 424 -12.81 -2.61 22.68
C GLN A 424 -12.49 -1.48 21.70
N ILE A 425 -13.31 -1.30 20.68
CA ILE A 425 -13.15 -0.27 19.66
C ILE A 425 -13.32 1.13 20.23
N GLU A 426 -14.32 1.35 21.10
CA GLU A 426 -14.49 2.62 21.80
C GLU A 426 -13.28 2.96 22.66
N SER A 427 -12.60 1.95 23.23
CA SER A 427 -11.36 2.19 23.99
C SER A 427 -10.20 2.70 23.13
N TRP A 428 -10.23 2.49 21.80
CA TRP A 428 -9.19 2.93 20.87
C TRP A 428 -8.94 4.44 20.92
N ILE A 429 -9.98 5.25 21.12
CA ILE A 429 -9.83 6.73 21.18
C ILE A 429 -8.91 7.21 22.32
N HIS A 430 -8.69 6.37 23.33
CA HIS A 430 -7.82 6.63 24.47
C HIS A 430 -6.47 5.88 24.42
N GLN A 431 -6.23 5.10 23.38
CA GLN A 431 -4.97 4.37 23.21
C GLN A 431 -3.95 5.23 22.47
N LYS A 432 -2.68 5.17 22.91
CA LYS A 432 -1.56 5.83 22.23
C LYS A 432 -1.23 5.12 20.93
N ILE A 433 -1.36 5.82 19.83
CA ILE A 433 -1.17 5.27 18.48
C ILE A 433 0.16 5.76 17.90
N PRO A 434 1.09 4.86 17.55
CA PRO A 434 2.38 5.24 16.96
C PRO A 434 2.24 6.11 15.71
N ALA A 435 1.26 5.81 14.85
CA ALA A 435 0.98 6.56 13.63
C ALA A 435 0.52 8.01 13.90
N LEU A 436 -0.01 8.31 15.10
CA LEU A 436 -0.34 9.66 15.55
C LEU A 436 0.79 10.33 16.34
N GLY A 437 2.02 9.82 16.22
CA GLY A 437 3.17 10.31 16.96
C GLY A 437 3.16 9.94 18.46
N GLY A 438 2.49 8.84 18.82
CA GLY A 438 2.33 8.38 20.20
C GLY A 438 1.23 9.11 20.98
N ARG A 439 0.41 9.92 20.32
CA ARG A 439 -0.79 10.55 20.88
C ARG A 439 -1.99 9.60 20.81
N THR A 440 -2.97 9.82 21.67
CA THR A 440 -4.28 9.21 21.53
C THR A 440 -5.08 9.92 20.42
N PRO A 441 -6.08 9.28 19.81
CA PRO A 441 -7.00 9.97 18.89
C PRO A 441 -7.62 11.23 19.49
N VAL A 442 -8.05 11.20 20.76
CA VAL A 442 -8.60 12.36 21.44
C VAL A 442 -7.59 13.50 21.50
N GLU A 443 -6.34 13.24 21.93
CA GLU A 443 -5.26 14.24 21.96
C GLU A 443 -4.92 14.77 20.56
N ALA A 444 -5.02 13.93 19.52
CA ALA A 444 -4.76 14.34 18.15
C ALA A 444 -5.82 15.29 17.59
N MET A 445 -7.05 15.25 18.12
CA MET A 445 -8.14 16.17 17.72
C MET A 445 -7.88 17.64 18.08
N ASP A 446 -6.91 17.94 18.94
CA ASP A 446 -6.62 19.31 19.40
C ASP A 446 -5.96 20.18 18.31
N ASP A 447 -5.37 19.57 17.29
CA ASP A 447 -4.76 20.31 16.18
C ASP A 447 -5.30 19.86 14.81
N PRO A 448 -5.27 20.75 13.77
CA PRO A 448 -5.82 20.44 12.45
C PRO A 448 -5.16 19.24 11.76
N ASP A 449 -3.83 19.10 11.84
CA ASP A 449 -3.11 18.00 11.22
C ASP A 449 -3.46 16.66 11.91
N GLY A 450 -3.57 16.67 13.24
CA GLY A 450 -3.99 15.49 14.01
C GLY A 450 -5.43 15.07 13.73
N ARG A 451 -6.34 16.03 13.63
CA ARG A 451 -7.74 15.78 13.25
C ARG A 451 -7.84 15.13 11.88
N GLU A 452 -7.10 15.64 10.90
CA GLU A 452 -7.06 15.10 9.55
C GLU A 452 -6.47 13.67 9.52
N MET A 453 -5.47 13.39 10.37
CA MET A 453 -4.91 12.04 10.53
C MET A 453 -5.93 11.06 11.11
N VAL A 454 -6.65 11.46 12.16
CA VAL A 454 -7.69 10.63 12.79
C VAL A 454 -8.82 10.35 11.81
N GLU A 455 -9.27 11.35 11.05
CA GLU A 455 -10.29 11.18 10.03
C GLU A 455 -9.86 10.20 8.92
N ALA A 456 -8.60 10.27 8.49
CA ALA A 456 -8.04 9.35 7.51
C ALA A 456 -8.00 7.90 8.02
N LEU A 457 -7.64 7.69 9.28
CA LEU A 457 -7.64 6.36 9.91
C LEU A 457 -9.06 5.78 10.00
N LEU A 458 -10.03 6.58 10.41
CA LEU A 458 -11.44 6.14 10.50
C LEU A 458 -11.98 5.77 9.13
N LEU A 459 -11.73 6.61 8.11
CA LEU A 459 -12.17 6.35 6.74
C LEU A 459 -11.55 5.07 6.18
N ASP A 460 -10.26 4.84 6.42
CA ASP A 460 -9.58 3.61 6.00
C ASP A 460 -10.21 2.38 6.68
N TRP A 461 -10.52 2.50 7.96
CA TRP A 461 -11.16 1.44 8.73
C TRP A 461 -12.59 1.17 8.27
N GLU A 462 -13.41 2.20 8.05
CA GLU A 462 -14.75 2.09 7.46
C GLU A 462 -14.73 1.29 6.15
N ARG A 463 -13.76 1.57 5.28
CA ARG A 463 -13.60 0.85 4.00
C ARG A 463 -13.19 -0.61 4.17
N GLN A 464 -12.39 -0.91 5.19
CA GLN A 464 -12.01 -2.29 5.48
C GLN A 464 -13.21 -3.09 6.00
N VAL A 465 -14.04 -2.48 6.83
CA VAL A 465 -15.25 -3.07 7.38
C VAL A 465 -16.33 -3.28 6.29
N GLN A 466 -16.43 -2.39 5.30
CA GLN A 466 -17.40 -2.52 4.19
C GLN A 466 -17.05 -3.64 3.18
N LYS A 467 -15.82 -4.19 3.22
CA LYS A 467 -15.50 -5.34 2.38
C LYS A 467 -16.36 -6.54 2.79
N PRO A 468 -16.86 -7.35 1.81
CA PRO A 468 -17.66 -8.51 2.13
C PRO A 468 -16.87 -9.44 3.05
N ALA A 469 -17.27 -9.44 4.31
CA ALA A 469 -16.80 -10.41 5.29
C ALA A 469 -17.81 -11.56 5.32
N GLY A 470 -17.36 -12.78 5.60
CA GLY A 470 -18.28 -13.91 5.78
C GLY A 470 -19.34 -13.60 6.85
N PRO A 471 -20.51 -14.27 6.81
CA PRO A 471 -21.64 -13.97 7.70
C PRO A 471 -21.33 -14.10 9.19
N GLU A 472 -20.18 -14.65 9.53
CA GLU A 472 -19.72 -14.89 10.91
C GLU A 472 -18.81 -13.79 11.48
N ILE A 473 -18.36 -12.82 10.64
CA ILE A 473 -17.47 -11.77 11.12
C ILE A 473 -18.30 -10.62 11.67
N ILE A 474 -18.19 -10.42 13.00
CA ILE A 474 -18.78 -9.29 13.69
C ILE A 474 -18.01 -8.02 13.30
N GLN A 475 -18.69 -7.14 12.60
CA GLN A 475 -18.12 -5.86 12.18
C GLN A 475 -18.42 -4.77 13.21
N PRO A 476 -17.42 -3.95 13.59
CA PRO A 476 -17.63 -2.85 14.53
C PRO A 476 -18.40 -1.69 13.89
N ASP A 477 -19.13 -0.94 14.71
CA ASP A 477 -19.73 0.33 14.32
C ASP A 477 -18.70 1.46 14.44
N ILE A 478 -18.07 1.83 13.31
CA ILE A 478 -17.10 2.93 13.25
C ILE A 478 -17.81 4.29 13.36
N SER A 479 -19.10 4.38 13.02
CA SER A 479 -19.86 5.64 13.10
C SER A 479 -19.98 6.13 14.55
N ALA A 480 -20.02 5.22 15.51
CA ALA A 480 -19.99 5.55 16.94
C ALA A 480 -18.69 6.26 17.34
N LEU A 481 -17.53 5.88 16.77
CA LEU A 481 -16.25 6.56 17.01
C LEU A 481 -16.24 8.00 16.48
N ARG A 482 -16.86 8.23 15.30
CA ARG A 482 -17.00 9.60 14.78
C ARG A 482 -17.82 10.50 15.72
N GLN A 483 -18.89 9.96 16.28
CA GLN A 483 -19.71 10.68 17.26
C GLN A 483 -18.92 11.00 18.53
N LEU A 484 -18.20 10.04 19.09
CA LEU A 484 -17.36 10.21 20.28
C LEU A 484 -16.27 11.28 20.07
N LEU A 485 -15.68 11.31 18.87
CA LEU A 485 -14.67 12.31 18.48
C LEU A 485 -15.25 13.61 17.94
N LYS A 486 -16.59 13.77 17.93
CA LYS A 486 -17.30 14.93 17.36
C LYS A 486 -16.91 15.24 15.92
N LEU A 487 -16.59 14.21 15.16
CA LEU A 487 -16.37 14.27 13.72
C LEU A 487 -17.73 14.13 13.00
N GLY A 488 -17.96 14.98 12.02
CA GLY A 488 -19.15 14.86 11.16
C GLY A 488 -19.06 13.62 10.26
N LEU A 489 -20.13 13.35 9.50
CA LEU A 489 -20.08 12.37 8.41
C LEU A 489 -18.96 12.74 7.44
N PRO A 490 -18.30 11.75 6.82
CA PRO A 490 -17.27 11.99 5.80
C PRO A 490 -17.79 12.97 4.75
N SER A 491 -16.96 13.89 4.28
CA SER A 491 -17.34 14.96 3.35
C SER A 491 -17.94 14.45 2.01
N HIS A 492 -17.72 13.19 1.67
CA HIS A 492 -18.26 12.51 0.48
C HIS A 492 -19.71 12.01 0.65
N ASP A 493 -20.22 11.88 1.87
CA ASP A 493 -21.64 11.54 2.10
C ASP A 493 -22.57 12.77 1.96
N LYS A 494 -21.98 13.97 1.84
CA LYS A 494 -22.73 15.23 1.71
C LYS A 494 -23.23 15.50 0.28
N THR A 495 -22.89 14.67 -0.70
CA THR A 495 -23.30 14.88 -2.11
C THR A 495 -24.81 14.74 -2.35
N HIS A 496 -25.58 14.21 -1.40
CA HIS A 496 -27.04 14.18 -1.47
C HIS A 496 -27.74 15.44 -0.90
N LEU A 497 -26.98 16.45 -0.42
CA LEU A 497 -27.53 17.64 0.27
C LEU A 497 -27.27 18.96 -0.47
N LEU A 498 -26.83 18.95 -1.72
CA LEU A 498 -26.81 20.17 -2.52
C LEU A 498 -28.23 20.49 -2.98
N PRO A 499 -28.80 21.67 -2.62
CA PRO A 499 -30.10 22.07 -3.14
C PRO A 499 -30.00 22.23 -4.65
N ALA A 500 -30.96 21.68 -5.36
CA ALA A 500 -31.11 21.85 -6.80
C ALA A 500 -31.06 23.36 -7.13
N VAL A 501 -30.04 23.78 -7.84
CA VAL A 501 -29.98 25.12 -8.42
C VAL A 501 -31.16 25.25 -9.37
N LYS A 502 -32.14 26.08 -9.00
CA LYS A 502 -33.23 26.44 -9.91
C LYS A 502 -32.62 27.22 -11.06
N PRO A 503 -32.96 26.91 -12.31
CA PRO A 503 -32.56 27.75 -13.42
C PRO A 503 -33.30 29.08 -13.27
N GLU A 504 -32.53 30.17 -13.18
CA GLU A 504 -33.09 31.50 -13.31
C GLU A 504 -33.60 31.70 -14.75
N SER A 505 -34.84 32.16 -14.81
CA SER A 505 -35.64 32.46 -16.00
C SER A 505 -35.09 33.61 -16.82
#